data_5048eac1d0bf34090933c2e37ca639c2
#
_entry.id   5048eac1d0bf34090933c2e37ca639c2
#
_cell.length_a   1.000
_cell.length_b   1.000
_cell.length_c   1.000
_cell.angle_alpha   90.00
_cell.angle_beta   90.00
_cell.angle_gamma   90.00
#
_symmetry.space_group_name_H-M   'P 1'
#
loop_
_entity.id
_entity.type
_entity.pdbx_description
1 polymer ?
#
loop_
_entity_poly.entity_id
_entity_poly.type
_entity_poly.pdbx_seq_one_letter_code
_entity_poly.pdbx_strand_id
1 'polypeptide(L)'
;MDDEDFQKFKALIKENGLSPLEALKVIEGEQLLCNVLAEKVINEKVEKLKKKHKAKWPSPPVKWDTVPERWYLSMDDHSTESFAMKFPDAELVWVDLAQLHDKLANGSKRVKDPFSSNYKCKTARLVVHLDDGGEVSPPMIIHNKAGLHIVGGNHRFGWARHIAQPKIPVIICASQRTAIATLIDLDNSPT
;
A
#
# COMPACT_ATOMS: atom_id res chain seq x y z
N MET A 1 -8.02 16.04 32.27
CA MET A 1 -7.62 14.65 32.66
C MET A 1 -7.81 14.59 34.17
N ASP A 2 -8.69 13.74 34.64
CA ASP A 2 -8.91 13.50 36.05
C ASP A 2 -7.85 12.57 36.66
N ASP A 3 -7.93 12.25 37.95
CA ASP A 3 -6.94 11.41 38.62
C ASP A 3 -6.94 9.96 38.10
N GLU A 4 -8.10 9.44 37.70
CA GLU A 4 -8.21 8.09 37.13
C GLU A 4 -7.54 8.00 35.77
N ASP A 5 -7.83 8.96 34.89
CA ASP A 5 -7.19 9.06 33.58
C ASP A 5 -5.68 9.26 33.69
N PHE A 6 -5.23 10.03 34.68
CA PHE A 6 -3.80 10.24 34.93
C PHE A 6 -3.09 8.96 35.39
N GLN A 7 -3.73 8.10 36.18
CA GLN A 7 -3.16 6.81 36.56
C GLN A 7 -3.15 5.85 35.36
N LYS A 8 -4.22 5.82 34.54
CA LYS A 8 -4.24 5.05 33.28
C LYS A 8 -3.12 5.50 32.34
N PHE A 9 -2.93 6.80 32.20
CA PHE A 9 -1.85 7.36 31.36
C PHE A 9 -0.47 6.86 31.79
N LYS A 10 -0.18 6.91 33.09
CA LYS A 10 1.10 6.38 33.64
C LYS A 10 1.26 4.88 33.39
N ALA A 11 0.19 4.11 33.58
CA ALA A 11 0.20 2.66 33.34
C ALA A 11 0.48 2.35 31.86
N LEU A 12 -0.17 3.01 30.93
CA LEU A 12 0.05 2.85 29.49
C LEU A 12 1.49 3.10 29.09
N ILE A 13 2.12 4.14 29.63
CA ILE A 13 3.53 4.43 29.37
C ILE A 13 4.42 3.39 30.01
N LYS A 14 4.22 3.05 31.28
CA LYS A 14 5.12 2.20 32.05
C LYS A 14 5.01 0.73 31.66
N GLU A 15 3.81 0.21 31.49
CA GLU A 15 3.54 -1.22 31.28
C GLU A 15 3.53 -1.59 29.80
N ASN A 16 2.98 -0.72 28.95
CA ASN A 16 2.88 -0.97 27.52
C ASN A 16 3.98 -0.26 26.71
N GLY A 17 4.78 0.59 27.37
CA GLY A 17 5.89 1.31 26.74
C GLY A 17 5.43 2.27 25.64
N LEU A 18 4.24 2.85 25.78
CA LEU A 18 3.72 3.83 24.85
C LEU A 18 4.43 5.17 25.03
N SER A 19 4.54 5.94 23.95
CA SER A 19 4.89 7.34 24.05
C SER A 19 3.76 8.14 24.73
N PRO A 20 4.03 9.32 25.32
CA PRO A 20 2.99 10.14 25.91
C PRO A 20 1.84 10.48 24.94
N LEU A 21 2.15 10.71 23.67
CA LEU A 21 1.15 11.01 22.65
C LEU A 21 0.24 9.80 22.34
N GLU A 22 0.82 8.61 22.22
CA GLU A 22 0.05 7.38 22.00
C GLU A 22 -0.84 7.06 23.21
N ALA A 23 -0.33 7.22 24.44
CA ALA A 23 -1.10 7.02 25.65
C ALA A 23 -2.28 8.00 25.74
N LEU A 24 -2.07 9.27 25.36
CA LEU A 24 -3.12 10.27 25.32
C LEU A 24 -4.23 9.91 24.33
N LYS A 25 -3.88 9.54 23.11
CA LYS A 25 -4.84 9.11 22.08
C LYS A 25 -5.69 7.91 22.50
N VAL A 26 -5.10 6.98 23.26
CA VAL A 26 -5.84 5.82 23.80
C VAL A 26 -6.84 6.27 24.87
N ILE A 27 -6.46 7.19 25.74
CA ILE A 27 -7.35 7.72 26.80
C ILE A 27 -8.49 8.54 26.20
N GLU A 28 -8.19 9.38 25.22
CA GLU A 28 -9.18 10.20 24.52
C GLU A 28 -10.11 9.38 23.60
N GLY A 29 -9.86 8.06 23.48
CA GLY A 29 -10.67 7.16 22.64
C GLY A 29 -10.43 7.32 21.14
N GLU A 30 -9.42 8.11 20.74
CA GLU A 30 -9.05 8.28 19.33
C GLU A 30 -8.46 7.01 18.73
N GLN A 31 -7.81 6.17 19.56
CA GLN A 31 -7.20 4.91 19.13
C GLN A 31 -7.44 3.79 20.15
N LEU A 32 -7.68 2.58 19.66
CA LEU A 32 -7.74 1.39 20.52
C LEU A 32 -6.32 0.96 20.91
N LEU A 33 -6.10 0.62 22.20
CA LEU A 33 -4.81 0.15 22.69
C LEU A 33 -4.25 -1.03 21.88
N CYS A 34 -5.09 -1.99 21.51
CA CYS A 34 -4.67 -3.15 20.70
C CYS A 34 -4.10 -2.72 19.34
N ASN A 35 -4.67 -1.70 18.71
CA ASN A 35 -4.18 -1.18 17.43
C ASN A 35 -2.81 -0.48 17.60
N VAL A 36 -2.65 0.31 18.66
CA VAL A 36 -1.38 0.98 18.96
C VAL A 36 -0.27 -0.05 19.23
N LEU A 37 -0.57 -1.09 19.99
CA LEU A 37 0.39 -2.17 20.27
C LEU A 37 0.74 -2.97 19.01
N ALA A 38 -0.24 -3.31 18.17
CA ALA A 38 -0.02 -3.99 16.90
C ALA A 38 0.88 -3.15 15.97
N GLU A 39 0.59 -1.85 15.87
CA GLU A 39 1.40 -0.92 15.08
C GLU A 39 2.85 -0.80 15.59
N LYS A 40 3.05 -0.81 16.91
CA LYS A 40 4.37 -0.83 17.51
C LYS A 40 5.17 -2.08 17.12
N VAL A 41 4.55 -3.26 17.16
CA VAL A 41 5.19 -4.51 16.72
C VAL A 41 5.60 -4.43 15.25
N ILE A 42 4.72 -3.90 14.38
CA ILE A 42 5.02 -3.69 12.96
C ILE A 42 6.21 -2.73 12.81
N ASN A 43 6.20 -1.60 13.52
CA ASN A 43 7.27 -0.62 13.45
C ASN A 43 8.62 -1.20 13.90
N GLU A 44 8.65 -2.03 14.94
CA GLU A 44 9.87 -2.73 15.37
C GLU A 44 10.40 -3.69 14.30
N LYS A 45 9.52 -4.47 13.64
CA LYS A 45 9.89 -5.35 12.52
C LYS A 45 10.49 -4.53 11.36
N VAL A 46 9.83 -3.41 11.02
CA VAL A 46 10.28 -2.49 9.96
C VAL A 46 11.67 -1.92 10.27
N GLU A 47 11.90 -1.43 11.49
CA GLU A 47 13.21 -0.88 11.87
C GLU A 47 14.31 -1.97 11.89
N LYS A 48 14.00 -3.17 12.33
CA LYS A 48 14.94 -4.32 12.24
C LYS A 48 15.26 -4.66 10.78
N LEU A 49 14.25 -4.64 9.90
CA LEU A 49 14.44 -4.94 8.48
C LEU A 49 15.28 -3.87 7.77
N LYS A 50 15.02 -2.60 8.04
CA LYS A 50 15.77 -1.46 7.48
C LYS A 50 17.27 -1.48 7.80
N LYS A 51 17.64 -2.05 8.95
CA LYS A 51 19.06 -2.22 9.36
C LYS A 51 19.78 -3.33 8.59
N LYS A 52 19.04 -4.27 7.98
CA LYS A 52 19.64 -5.35 7.18
C LYS A 52 20.09 -4.85 5.80
N HIS A 53 21.15 -5.49 5.26
CA HIS A 53 21.50 -5.31 3.87
C HIS A 53 20.37 -5.82 2.96
N LYS A 54 20.10 -5.14 1.83
CA LYS A 54 18.99 -5.44 0.91
C LYS A 54 18.91 -6.91 0.48
N ALA A 55 20.05 -7.57 0.26
CA ALA A 55 20.11 -8.98 -0.10
C ALA A 55 19.64 -9.95 1.00
N LYS A 56 19.42 -9.46 2.23
CA LYS A 56 18.90 -10.23 3.38
C LYS A 56 17.44 -9.92 3.70
N TRP A 57 16.79 -9.14 2.85
CA TRP A 57 15.37 -8.90 2.99
C TRP A 57 14.59 -10.12 2.47
N PRO A 58 13.48 -10.49 3.10
CA PRO A 58 12.57 -11.46 2.52
C PRO A 58 12.01 -10.90 1.21
N SER A 59 11.65 -11.77 0.28
CA SER A 59 11.08 -11.41 -1.01
C SER A 59 9.70 -12.06 -1.18
N PRO A 60 8.72 -11.73 -0.29
CA PRO A 60 7.40 -12.31 -0.39
C PRO A 60 6.73 -11.91 -1.71
N PRO A 61 5.97 -12.84 -2.35
CA PRO A 61 5.14 -12.48 -3.49
C PRO A 61 4.08 -11.47 -3.07
N VAL A 62 3.67 -10.59 -3.98
CA VAL A 62 2.56 -9.69 -3.71
C VAL A 62 1.26 -10.49 -3.75
N LYS A 63 0.55 -10.52 -2.64
CA LYS A 63 -0.82 -11.02 -2.55
C LYS A 63 -1.77 -9.85 -2.78
N TRP A 64 -2.61 -9.98 -3.79
CA TRP A 64 -3.50 -8.91 -4.19
C TRP A 64 -4.89 -9.10 -3.59
N ASP A 65 -5.35 -8.06 -2.92
CA ASP A 65 -6.72 -7.93 -2.48
C ASP A 65 -7.59 -7.38 -3.62
N THR A 66 -8.31 -8.27 -4.27
CA THR A 66 -9.14 -7.91 -5.45
C THR A 66 -10.60 -7.59 -5.10
N VAL A 67 -10.94 -7.49 -3.83
CA VAL A 67 -12.29 -7.21 -3.34
C VAL A 67 -12.66 -5.75 -3.63
N PRO A 68 -13.73 -5.49 -4.41
CA PRO A 68 -14.08 -4.13 -4.86
C PRO A 68 -14.29 -3.12 -3.73
N GLU A 69 -14.88 -3.56 -2.62
CA GLU A 69 -15.16 -2.73 -1.44
C GLU A 69 -13.89 -2.18 -0.77
N ARG A 70 -12.72 -2.76 -1.11
CA ARG A 70 -11.41 -2.36 -0.57
C ARG A 70 -10.52 -1.66 -1.59
N TRP A 71 -10.99 -1.40 -2.80
CA TRP A 71 -10.20 -0.72 -3.84
C TRP A 71 -9.82 0.72 -3.48
N TYR A 72 -10.59 1.38 -2.62
CA TYR A 72 -10.23 2.71 -2.11
C TYR A 72 -8.87 2.73 -1.41
N LEU A 73 -8.40 1.59 -0.87
CA LEU A 73 -7.07 1.45 -0.27
C LEU A 73 -5.93 1.53 -1.31
N SER A 74 -6.23 1.55 -2.61
CA SER A 74 -5.23 1.80 -3.65
C SER A 74 -4.74 3.25 -3.64
N MET A 75 -5.54 4.16 -3.10
CA MET A 75 -5.26 5.60 -3.09
C MET A 75 -5.23 6.13 -1.66
N ASP A 76 -4.26 7.01 -1.40
CA ASP A 76 -4.18 7.70 -0.11
C ASP A 76 -5.40 8.65 0.04
N ASP A 77 -5.88 8.81 1.29
CA ASP A 77 -6.93 9.76 1.70
C ASP A 77 -8.32 9.55 1.06
N HIS A 78 -8.65 8.34 0.59
CA HIS A 78 -9.98 8.00 0.11
C HIS A 78 -10.71 7.08 1.10
N SER A 79 -12.02 7.33 1.31
CA SER A 79 -12.96 6.37 1.88
C SER A 79 -13.63 5.57 0.75
N THR A 80 -14.38 4.53 1.09
CA THR A 80 -15.16 3.75 0.13
C THR A 80 -16.09 4.65 -0.69
N GLU A 81 -16.79 5.57 -0.01
CA GLU A 81 -17.75 6.49 -0.63
C GLU A 81 -17.05 7.48 -1.57
N SER A 82 -15.96 8.11 -1.09
CA SER A 82 -15.22 9.09 -1.89
C SER A 82 -14.54 8.45 -3.11
N PHE A 83 -14.10 7.20 -2.99
CA PHE A 83 -13.56 6.43 -4.11
C PHE A 83 -14.65 6.11 -5.13
N ALA A 84 -15.80 5.59 -4.69
CA ALA A 84 -16.93 5.27 -5.57
C ALA A 84 -17.50 6.51 -6.29
N MET A 85 -17.54 7.65 -5.61
CA MET A 85 -17.96 8.93 -6.23
C MET A 85 -16.97 9.39 -7.32
N LYS A 86 -15.68 9.21 -7.09
CA LYS A 86 -14.63 9.68 -8.02
C LYS A 86 -14.41 8.73 -9.19
N PHE A 87 -14.60 7.43 -8.97
CA PHE A 87 -14.36 6.36 -9.93
C PHE A 87 -15.55 5.39 -9.98
N PRO A 88 -16.74 5.88 -10.39
CA PRO A 88 -17.98 5.08 -10.36
C PRO A 88 -17.95 3.88 -11.30
N ASP A 89 -17.08 3.89 -12.29
CA ASP A 89 -16.90 2.87 -13.31
C ASP A 89 -15.56 2.11 -13.13
N ALA A 90 -15.03 2.07 -11.88
CA ALA A 90 -13.81 1.32 -11.60
C ALA A 90 -14.00 -0.18 -11.88
N GLU A 91 -13.05 -0.78 -12.55
CA GLU A 91 -13.00 -2.21 -12.83
C GLU A 91 -11.59 -2.78 -12.63
N LEU A 92 -11.52 -4.10 -12.37
CA LEU A 92 -10.27 -4.82 -12.21
C LEU A 92 -9.90 -5.53 -13.52
N VAL A 93 -8.66 -5.35 -13.95
CA VAL A 93 -8.08 -6.07 -15.09
C VAL A 93 -6.69 -6.60 -14.72
N TRP A 94 -6.26 -7.65 -15.41
CA TRP A 94 -4.89 -8.18 -15.26
C TRP A 94 -4.04 -7.71 -16.43
N VAL A 95 -2.79 -7.37 -16.14
CA VAL A 95 -1.85 -6.85 -17.14
C VAL A 95 -0.47 -7.49 -16.98
N ASP A 96 0.25 -7.63 -18.07
CA ASP A 96 1.69 -7.94 -18.02
C ASP A 96 2.43 -6.76 -17.39
N LEU A 97 3.23 -7.07 -16.36
CA LEU A 97 3.92 -6.05 -15.57
C LEU A 97 5.01 -5.31 -16.36
N ALA A 98 5.72 -6.03 -17.24
CA ALA A 98 6.76 -5.43 -18.07
C ALA A 98 6.14 -4.50 -19.12
N GLN A 99 5.08 -4.97 -19.78
CA GLN A 99 4.35 -4.20 -20.78
C GLN A 99 3.77 -2.91 -20.17
N LEU A 100 3.12 -3.02 -18.99
CA LEU A 100 2.63 -1.84 -18.27
C LEU A 100 3.77 -0.88 -17.94
N HIS A 101 4.88 -1.38 -17.38
CA HIS A 101 6.01 -0.53 -17.03
C HIS A 101 6.57 0.26 -18.22
N ASP A 102 6.69 -0.38 -19.39
CA ASP A 102 7.22 0.27 -20.58
C ASP A 102 6.33 1.41 -21.07
N LYS A 103 5.02 1.25 -20.95
CA LYS A 103 4.01 2.24 -21.38
C LYS A 103 3.68 3.31 -20.35
N LEU A 104 4.18 3.18 -19.11
CA LEU A 104 4.02 4.24 -18.12
C LEU A 104 4.72 5.54 -18.55
N ALA A 105 4.04 6.65 -18.38
CA ALA A 105 4.63 7.97 -18.50
C ALA A 105 5.79 8.15 -17.50
N ASN A 106 6.82 8.91 -17.87
CA ASN A 106 8.04 9.07 -17.06
C ASN A 106 7.77 9.53 -15.62
N GLY A 107 6.76 10.38 -15.40
CA GLY A 107 6.34 10.83 -14.07
C GLY A 107 5.78 9.72 -13.17
N SER A 108 5.34 8.60 -13.75
CA SER A 108 4.80 7.44 -13.02
C SER A 108 5.83 6.34 -12.75
N LYS A 109 7.03 6.45 -13.32
CA LYS A 109 8.15 5.54 -13.04
C LYS A 109 8.92 5.96 -11.79
N ARG A 110 8.19 6.29 -10.70
CA ARG A 110 8.77 6.92 -9.50
C ARG A 110 9.64 5.97 -8.69
N VAL A 111 9.18 4.74 -8.45
CA VAL A 111 9.92 3.77 -7.63
C VAL A 111 10.86 2.98 -8.53
N LYS A 112 12.02 3.57 -8.86
CA LYS A 112 13.08 2.92 -9.65
C LYS A 112 13.82 1.84 -8.84
N ASP A 113 14.18 2.18 -7.60
CA ASP A 113 14.80 1.27 -6.62
C ASP A 113 14.00 1.34 -5.31
N PRO A 114 13.30 0.24 -4.93
CA PRO A 114 12.51 0.19 -3.70
C PRO A 114 13.35 0.31 -2.43
N PHE A 115 14.67 0.10 -2.51
CA PHE A 115 15.60 0.21 -1.37
C PHE A 115 16.25 1.59 -1.23
N SER A 116 15.99 2.52 -2.14
CA SER A 116 16.52 3.88 -2.03
C SER A 116 16.02 4.57 -0.75
N SER A 117 16.78 5.54 -0.24
CA SER A 117 16.47 6.25 1.01
C SER A 117 15.05 6.80 1.05
N ASN A 118 14.54 7.29 -0.09
CA ASN A 118 13.21 7.89 -0.20
C ASN A 118 12.06 6.86 -0.10
N TYR A 119 12.32 5.59 -0.43
CA TYR A 119 11.27 4.55 -0.50
C TYR A 119 11.47 3.42 0.50
N LYS A 120 12.68 3.27 1.06
CA LYS A 120 13.06 2.15 1.92
C LYS A 120 12.10 1.91 3.08
N CYS A 121 11.61 2.97 3.74
CA CYS A 121 10.69 2.83 4.86
C CYS A 121 9.33 2.26 4.42
N LYS A 122 8.72 2.83 3.37
CA LYS A 122 7.44 2.34 2.83
C LYS A 122 7.58 0.93 2.26
N THR A 123 8.70 0.63 1.60
CA THR A 123 8.99 -0.72 1.10
C THR A 123 9.18 -1.72 2.25
N ALA A 124 9.90 -1.36 3.31
CA ALA A 124 10.07 -2.23 4.47
C ALA A 124 8.73 -2.57 5.13
N ARG A 125 7.85 -1.57 5.26
CA ARG A 125 6.50 -1.78 5.80
C ARG A 125 5.66 -2.70 4.92
N LEU A 126 5.71 -2.52 3.60
CA LEU A 126 5.07 -3.40 2.63
C LEU A 126 5.59 -4.84 2.74
N VAL A 127 6.91 -5.02 2.77
CA VAL A 127 7.53 -6.34 2.88
C VAL A 127 7.16 -7.04 4.18
N VAL A 128 7.18 -6.34 5.32
CA VAL A 128 6.73 -6.90 6.61
C VAL A 128 5.27 -7.33 6.52
N HIS A 129 4.40 -6.51 5.96
CA HIS A 129 2.98 -6.82 5.80
C HIS A 129 2.76 -8.08 4.94
N LEU A 130 3.44 -8.18 3.80
CA LEU A 130 3.35 -9.34 2.91
C LEU A 130 3.97 -10.60 3.52
N ASP A 131 5.08 -10.48 4.25
CA ASP A 131 5.76 -11.59 4.94
C ASP A 131 4.90 -12.15 6.07
N ASP A 132 4.14 -11.30 6.75
CA ASP A 132 3.11 -11.69 7.74
C ASP A 132 1.83 -12.27 7.07
N GLY A 133 1.80 -12.42 5.75
CA GLY A 133 0.68 -13.01 5.00
C GLY A 133 -0.40 -12.02 4.57
N GLY A 134 -0.20 -10.72 4.77
CA GLY A 134 -1.15 -9.69 4.40
C GLY A 134 -1.34 -9.54 2.88
N GLU A 135 -2.47 -8.96 2.51
CA GLU A 135 -2.84 -8.65 1.12
C GLU A 135 -2.85 -7.14 0.92
N VAL A 136 -2.65 -6.70 -0.32
CA VAL A 136 -2.64 -5.28 -0.67
C VAL A 136 -3.54 -5.02 -1.88
N SER A 137 -4.24 -3.88 -1.88
CA SER A 137 -5.07 -3.48 -3.01
C SER A 137 -4.23 -3.27 -4.27
N PRO A 138 -4.76 -3.59 -5.46
CA PRO A 138 -4.10 -3.37 -6.74
C PRO A 138 -3.74 -1.91 -6.97
N PRO A 139 -2.70 -1.60 -7.75
CA PRO A 139 -2.44 -0.22 -8.17
C PRO A 139 -3.57 0.28 -9.08
N MET A 140 -3.90 1.56 -8.94
CA MET A 140 -4.83 2.23 -9.85
C MET A 140 -4.08 2.95 -10.94
N ILE A 141 -4.48 2.72 -12.20
CA ILE A 141 -3.92 3.37 -13.37
C ILE A 141 -4.99 4.16 -14.12
N ILE A 142 -4.57 5.28 -14.70
CA ILE A 142 -5.38 6.10 -15.60
C ILE A 142 -4.60 6.36 -16.88
N HIS A 143 -5.33 6.65 -17.94
CA HIS A 143 -4.79 7.12 -19.21
C HIS A 143 -5.06 8.62 -19.36
N ASN A 144 -4.05 9.37 -19.81
CA ASN A 144 -4.19 10.76 -20.23
C ASN A 144 -3.31 11.06 -21.45
N LYS A 145 -3.24 12.31 -21.88
CA LYS A 145 -2.45 12.73 -23.06
C LYS A 145 -0.96 12.38 -22.98
N ALA A 146 -0.40 12.19 -21.78
CA ALA A 146 1.01 11.85 -21.57
C ALA A 146 1.27 10.33 -21.47
N GLY A 147 0.23 9.49 -21.58
CA GLY A 147 0.31 8.03 -21.48
C GLY A 147 -0.36 7.46 -20.23
N LEU A 148 0.10 6.27 -19.79
CA LEU A 148 -0.42 5.60 -18.59
C LEU A 148 0.21 6.17 -17.32
N HIS A 149 -0.61 6.39 -16.30
CA HIS A 149 -0.19 6.91 -15.01
C HIS A 149 -0.67 6.03 -13.87
N ILE A 150 0.25 5.70 -12.92
CA ILE A 150 -0.12 5.12 -11.64
C ILE A 150 -0.54 6.27 -10.71
N VAL A 151 -1.81 6.34 -10.36
CA VAL A 151 -2.34 7.36 -9.43
C VAL A 151 -2.38 6.87 -7.99
N GLY A 152 -2.33 5.55 -7.77
CA GLY A 152 -2.20 4.91 -6.46
C GLY A 152 -1.44 3.59 -6.54
N GLY A 153 -0.78 3.18 -5.43
CA GLY A 153 -0.09 1.89 -5.37
C GLY A 153 1.33 1.83 -5.93
N ASN A 154 2.01 2.97 -6.10
CA ASN A 154 3.38 3.04 -6.65
C ASN A 154 4.39 2.11 -5.97
N HIS A 155 4.33 1.97 -4.63
CA HIS A 155 5.26 1.12 -3.87
C HIS A 155 5.00 -0.37 -4.11
N ARG A 156 3.73 -0.78 -4.19
CA ARG A 156 3.30 -2.16 -4.49
C ARG A 156 3.72 -2.56 -5.89
N PHE A 157 3.49 -1.67 -6.87
CA PHE A 157 3.97 -1.82 -8.23
C PHE A 157 5.50 -1.95 -8.28
N GLY A 158 6.24 -1.06 -7.58
CA GLY A 158 7.69 -1.11 -7.52
C GLY A 158 8.23 -2.39 -6.90
N TRP A 159 7.54 -2.92 -5.87
CA TRP A 159 7.90 -4.20 -5.25
C TRP A 159 7.59 -5.38 -6.18
N ALA A 160 6.41 -5.45 -6.80
CA ALA A 160 6.06 -6.48 -7.77
C ALA A 160 7.09 -6.55 -8.92
N ARG A 161 7.57 -5.42 -9.40
CA ARG A 161 8.66 -5.35 -10.38
C ARG A 161 9.98 -5.89 -9.83
N HIS A 162 10.33 -5.53 -8.60
CA HIS A 162 11.58 -5.97 -7.99
C HIS A 162 11.64 -7.50 -7.87
N ILE A 163 10.53 -8.16 -7.55
CA ILE A 163 10.43 -9.62 -7.45
C ILE A 163 10.09 -10.29 -8.79
N ALA A 164 10.07 -9.53 -9.88
CA ALA A 164 9.77 -10.00 -11.24
C ALA A 164 8.42 -10.76 -11.36
N GLN A 165 7.38 -10.27 -10.69
CA GLN A 165 6.03 -10.82 -10.83
C GLN A 165 5.54 -10.61 -12.27
N PRO A 166 5.11 -11.67 -13.01
CA PRO A 166 4.85 -11.55 -14.45
C PRO A 166 3.58 -10.74 -14.74
N LYS A 167 2.50 -11.02 -14.05
CA LYS A 167 1.21 -10.34 -14.18
C LYS A 167 0.75 -9.75 -12.85
N ILE A 168 0.06 -8.64 -12.91
CA ILE A 168 -0.54 -7.99 -11.75
C ILE A 168 -1.97 -7.54 -12.07
N PRO A 169 -2.88 -7.55 -11.08
CA PRO A 169 -4.14 -6.85 -11.22
C PRO A 169 -3.90 -5.35 -11.12
N VAL A 170 -4.69 -4.60 -11.87
CA VAL A 170 -4.75 -3.13 -11.79
C VAL A 170 -6.20 -2.68 -11.81
N ILE A 171 -6.48 -1.56 -11.17
CA ILE A 171 -7.79 -0.91 -11.21
C ILE A 171 -7.72 0.15 -12.31
N ILE A 172 -8.72 0.16 -13.20
CA ILE A 172 -8.90 1.15 -14.25
C ILE A 172 -10.31 1.73 -14.20
N CYS A 173 -10.58 2.82 -14.92
CA CYS A 173 -11.92 3.25 -15.22
C CYS A 173 -12.40 2.53 -16.50
N ALA A 174 -13.59 1.92 -16.49
CA ALA A 174 -14.14 1.23 -17.66
C ALA A 174 -14.27 2.18 -18.88
N SER A 175 -14.57 3.44 -18.64
CA SER A 175 -14.57 4.51 -19.65
C SER A 175 -13.22 4.71 -20.34
N GLN A 176 -12.11 4.30 -19.73
CA GLN A 176 -10.76 4.39 -20.30
C GLN A 176 -10.25 3.05 -20.88
N ARG A 177 -11.02 1.96 -20.72
CA ARG A 177 -10.59 0.60 -21.12
C ARG A 177 -10.10 0.55 -22.56
N THR A 178 -10.86 1.08 -23.49
CA THR A 178 -10.48 1.06 -24.92
C THR A 178 -9.16 1.79 -25.17
N ALA A 179 -8.99 2.96 -24.57
CA ALA A 179 -7.75 3.74 -24.72
C ALA A 179 -6.54 3.01 -24.11
N ILE A 180 -6.71 2.39 -22.94
CA ILE A 180 -5.65 1.60 -22.28
C ILE A 180 -5.33 0.37 -23.12
N ALA A 181 -6.32 -0.32 -23.66
CA ALA A 181 -6.16 -1.52 -24.49
C ALA A 181 -5.42 -1.27 -25.82
N THR A 182 -5.32 -0.01 -26.27
CA THR A 182 -4.44 0.33 -27.42
C THR A 182 -2.95 0.32 -27.06
N LEU A 183 -2.62 0.35 -25.79
CA LEU A 183 -1.25 0.47 -25.29
C LEU A 183 -0.72 -0.83 -24.65
N ILE A 184 -1.59 -1.57 -23.96
CA ILE A 184 -1.26 -2.81 -23.25
C ILE A 184 -2.40 -3.83 -23.37
N ASP A 185 -2.06 -5.10 -23.27
CA ASP A 185 -3.05 -6.18 -23.22
C ASP A 185 -3.78 -6.18 -21.87
N LEU A 186 -5.10 -6.34 -21.92
CA LEU A 186 -5.97 -6.39 -20.74
C LEU A 186 -6.64 -7.77 -20.67
N ASP A 187 -6.34 -8.52 -19.61
CA ASP A 187 -6.94 -9.82 -19.32
C ASP A 187 -7.99 -9.68 -18.20
N ASN A 188 -9.01 -10.52 -18.23
CA ASN A 188 -10.03 -10.57 -17.17
C ASN A 188 -9.67 -11.55 -16.04
N SER A 189 -8.58 -12.29 -16.19
CA SER A 189 -8.13 -13.31 -15.25
C SER A 189 -6.60 -13.36 -15.11
N PRO A 190 -6.08 -13.94 -14.02
CA PRO A 190 -4.65 -14.03 -13.73
C PRO A 190 -3.89 -15.11 -14.55
N THR A 191 -4.53 -15.80 -15.49
CA THR A 191 -3.96 -16.96 -16.25
C THR A 191 -2.59 -16.76 -16.83
#